data_15db0fe4e8d52999487678710cce3d7b
#
_entry.id   15db0fe4e8d52999487678710cce3d7b
#
_cell.length_a   1.000
_cell.length_b   1.000
_cell.length_c   1.000
_cell.angle_alpha   90.00
_cell.angle_beta   90.00
_cell.angle_gamma   90.00
#
_symmetry.space_group_name_H-M   'P 1'
#
loop_
_entity.id
_entity.type
_entity.pdbx_description
1 polymer ?
#
loop_
_entity_poly.entity_id
_entity_poly.type
_entity_poly.pdbx_seq_one_letter_code
_entity_poly.pdbx_strand_id
1 'polypeptide(L)'
;MKTTTDSELMRQVRDGLTAALATLFERHHARIYGYCLRMTGNRSTAEDMVQDVFMKMLKYKATFKNDSELVPWMFGIARNACLGQLRKAAVDRLPAALRS
;
A
#
# COMPACT_ATOMS: atom_id res chain seq x y z
N MET A 1 -29.01 6.15 1.02
CA MET A 1 -27.88 7.12 0.98
C MET A 1 -26.85 6.64 -0.01
N LYS A 2 -26.31 7.55 -0.77
CA LYS A 2 -25.31 7.23 -1.76
C LYS A 2 -23.95 7.06 -1.06
N THR A 3 -23.34 5.89 -1.21
CA THR A 3 -22.01 5.62 -0.66
C THR A 3 -20.94 6.25 -1.56
N THR A 4 -20.01 6.98 -0.97
CA THR A 4 -18.88 7.57 -1.70
C THR A 4 -18.01 6.44 -2.26
N THR A 5 -17.68 6.51 -3.54
CA THR A 5 -16.85 5.49 -4.19
C THR A 5 -15.40 5.60 -3.76
N ASP A 6 -14.65 4.50 -3.92
CA ASP A 6 -13.22 4.48 -3.64
C ASP A 6 -12.47 5.54 -4.45
N SER A 7 -12.80 5.68 -5.72
CA SER A 7 -12.14 6.66 -6.59
C SER A 7 -12.41 8.10 -6.15
N GLU A 8 -13.65 8.39 -5.73
CA GLU A 8 -13.99 9.71 -5.19
C GLU A 8 -13.21 10.00 -3.91
N LEU A 9 -13.12 9.02 -3.01
CA LEU A 9 -12.35 9.16 -1.77
C LEU A 9 -10.88 9.40 -2.07
N MET A 10 -10.30 8.66 -3.02
CA MET A 10 -8.88 8.85 -3.35
C MET A 10 -8.63 10.21 -4.01
N ARG A 11 -9.55 10.68 -4.83
CA ARG A 11 -9.44 12.05 -5.38
C ARG A 11 -9.49 13.11 -4.28
N GLN A 12 -10.32 12.89 -3.23
CA GLN A 12 -10.35 13.77 -2.06
C GLN A 12 -9.00 13.77 -1.34
N VAL A 13 -8.38 12.60 -1.16
CA VAL A 13 -7.04 12.50 -0.57
C VAL A 13 -6.02 13.26 -1.41
N ARG A 14 -6.06 13.06 -2.71
CA ARG A 14 -5.16 13.75 -3.66
C ARG A 14 -5.30 15.26 -3.54
N ASP A 15 -6.51 15.75 -3.38
CA ASP A 15 -6.81 17.18 -3.35
C ASP A 15 -6.62 17.79 -1.95
N GLY A 16 -6.10 17.04 -1.00
CA GLY A 16 -5.72 17.53 0.31
C GLY A 16 -6.61 17.09 1.47
N LEU A 17 -7.75 16.44 1.20
CA LEU A 17 -8.64 15.93 2.25
C LEU A 17 -8.14 14.55 2.72
N THR A 18 -7.05 14.56 3.50
CA THR A 18 -6.38 13.32 3.91
C THR A 18 -7.24 12.46 4.83
N ALA A 19 -8.25 13.03 5.49
CA ALA A 19 -9.18 12.26 6.33
C ALA A 19 -9.92 11.18 5.53
N ALA A 20 -10.11 11.36 4.22
CA ALA A 20 -10.72 10.34 3.36
C ALA A 20 -9.90 9.04 3.30
N LEU A 21 -8.59 9.12 3.59
CA LEU A 21 -7.73 7.93 3.62
C LEU A 21 -8.14 6.97 4.73
N ALA A 22 -8.67 7.46 5.84
CA ALA A 22 -9.16 6.62 6.94
C ALA A 22 -10.29 5.70 6.47
N THR A 23 -11.21 6.22 5.66
CA THR A 23 -12.30 5.43 5.10
C THR A 23 -11.75 4.35 4.14
N LEU A 24 -10.79 4.71 3.30
CA LEU A 24 -10.14 3.74 2.41
C LEU A 24 -9.40 2.66 3.20
N PHE A 25 -8.75 3.04 4.29
CA PHE A 25 -8.10 2.09 5.18
C PHE A 25 -9.12 1.09 5.75
N GLU A 26 -10.22 1.57 6.28
CA GLU A 26 -11.28 0.70 6.82
C GLU A 26 -11.80 -0.28 5.76
N ARG A 27 -11.98 0.18 4.53
CA ARG A 27 -12.51 -0.64 3.44
C ARG A 27 -11.54 -1.72 2.96
N HIS A 28 -10.24 -1.43 2.96
CA HIS A 28 -9.26 -2.22 2.19
C HIS A 28 -8.11 -2.82 2.99
N HIS A 29 -7.91 -2.42 4.26
CA HIS A 29 -6.73 -2.87 5.01
C HIS A 29 -6.66 -4.40 5.15
N ALA A 30 -7.80 -5.07 5.33
CA ALA A 30 -7.82 -6.53 5.48
C ALA A 30 -7.38 -7.25 4.20
N ARG A 31 -7.79 -6.74 3.03
CA ARG A 31 -7.38 -7.30 1.73
C ARG A 31 -5.90 -7.08 1.48
N ILE A 32 -5.41 -5.89 1.79
CA ILE A 32 -3.99 -5.57 1.65
C ILE A 32 -3.16 -6.43 2.61
N TYR A 33 -3.63 -6.60 3.85
CA TYR A 33 -2.96 -7.48 4.81
C TYR A 33 -2.86 -8.92 4.26
N GLY A 34 -3.96 -9.48 3.76
CA GLY A 34 -3.97 -10.82 3.18
C GLY A 34 -2.98 -10.96 2.02
N TYR A 35 -2.92 -9.96 1.16
CA TYR A 35 -1.97 -9.92 0.06
C TYR A 35 -0.53 -9.89 0.57
N CYS A 36 -0.24 -8.99 1.50
CA CYS A 36 1.11 -8.86 2.07
C CYS A 36 1.52 -10.13 2.82
N LEU A 37 0.59 -10.77 3.53
CA LEU A 37 0.88 -12.02 4.23
C LEU A 37 1.24 -13.14 3.27
N ARG A 38 0.52 -13.27 2.15
CA ARG A 38 0.85 -14.25 1.12
C ARG A 38 2.21 -13.97 0.49
N MET A 39 2.53 -12.70 0.28
CA MET A 39 3.81 -12.32 -0.34
C MET A 39 5.01 -12.51 0.60
N THR A 40 4.86 -12.16 1.86
CA THR A 40 5.99 -12.12 2.81
C THR A 40 6.06 -13.35 3.73
N GLY A 41 4.95 -14.04 3.93
CA GLY A 41 4.89 -15.21 4.80
C GLY A 41 5.08 -14.92 6.28
N ASN A 42 4.98 -13.66 6.70
CA ASN A 42 5.26 -13.24 8.08
C ASN A 42 4.23 -12.21 8.52
N ARG A 43 3.50 -12.50 9.61
CA ARG A 43 2.43 -11.66 10.12
C ARG A 43 2.90 -10.26 10.50
N SER A 44 3.99 -10.18 11.24
CA SER A 44 4.53 -8.90 11.68
C SER A 44 4.96 -8.03 10.49
N THR A 45 5.66 -8.63 9.54
CA THR A 45 6.06 -7.95 8.30
C THR A 45 4.84 -7.51 7.49
N ALA A 46 3.81 -8.36 7.41
CA ALA A 46 2.58 -8.02 6.68
C ALA A 46 1.86 -6.82 7.31
N GLU A 47 1.79 -6.77 8.64
CA GLU A 47 1.20 -5.62 9.35
C GLU A 47 1.97 -4.33 9.04
N ASP A 48 3.29 -4.38 9.07
CA ASP A 48 4.13 -3.23 8.73
C ASP A 48 3.93 -2.82 7.27
N MET A 49 3.78 -3.80 6.38
CA MET A 49 3.56 -3.52 4.96
C MET A 49 2.21 -2.85 4.70
N VAL A 50 1.17 -3.21 5.45
CA VAL A 50 -0.14 -2.53 5.32
C VAL A 50 0.03 -1.03 5.59
N GLN A 51 0.69 -0.67 6.69
CA GLN A 51 0.94 0.73 7.02
C GLN A 51 1.76 1.41 5.93
N ASP A 52 2.81 0.74 5.46
CA ASP A 52 3.67 1.27 4.41
C ASP A 52 2.89 1.55 3.11
N VAL A 53 1.98 0.65 2.74
CA VAL A 53 1.14 0.82 1.55
C VAL A 53 0.28 2.08 1.66
N PHE A 54 -0.41 2.28 2.78
CA PHE A 54 -1.27 3.45 2.96
C PHE A 54 -0.46 4.75 3.06
N MET A 55 0.71 4.71 3.68
CA MET A 55 1.63 5.86 3.67
C MET A 55 2.10 6.19 2.25
N LYS A 56 2.37 5.18 1.43
CA LYS A 56 2.77 5.37 0.04
C LYS A 56 1.61 5.86 -0.84
N MET A 57 0.38 5.45 -0.55
CA MET A 57 -0.79 6.02 -1.22
C MET A 57 -0.83 7.53 -1.01
N LEU A 58 -0.56 7.98 0.22
CA LEU A 58 -0.50 9.40 0.53
C LEU A 58 0.69 10.07 -0.18
N LYS A 59 1.85 9.44 -0.14
CA LYS A 59 3.08 9.97 -0.77
C LYS A 59 2.93 10.11 -2.29
N TYR A 60 2.31 9.13 -2.94
CA TYR A 60 2.18 9.09 -4.39
C TYR A 60 0.79 9.50 -4.88
N LYS A 61 0.03 10.18 -4.04
CA LYS A 61 -1.36 10.57 -4.35
C LYS A 61 -1.51 11.33 -5.67
N ALA A 62 -0.50 12.12 -6.05
CA ALA A 62 -0.53 12.89 -7.29
C ALA A 62 -0.54 12.01 -8.54
N THR A 63 -0.12 10.75 -8.43
CA THR A 63 -0.15 9.80 -9.55
C THR A 63 -1.53 9.17 -9.76
N PHE A 64 -2.45 9.38 -8.83
CA PHE A 64 -3.83 8.90 -8.98
C PHE A 64 -4.59 9.86 -9.88
N LYS A 65 -4.88 9.44 -11.10
CA LYS A 65 -5.50 10.29 -12.12
C LYS A 65 -7.03 10.21 -12.04
N ASN A 66 -7.73 11.17 -12.66
CA ASN A 66 -9.19 11.26 -12.58
C ASN A 66 -9.90 10.04 -13.16
N ASP A 67 -9.30 9.37 -14.13
CA ASP A 67 -9.84 8.16 -14.76
C ASP A 67 -9.30 6.87 -14.14
N SER A 68 -8.48 6.97 -13.10
CA SER A 68 -7.90 5.80 -12.42
C SER A 68 -8.94 5.11 -11.53
N GLU A 69 -8.81 3.79 -11.44
CA GLU A 69 -9.51 3.00 -10.45
C GLU A 69 -8.59 2.71 -9.27
N LEU A 70 -9.16 2.72 -8.06
CA LEU A 70 -8.34 2.58 -6.85
C LEU A 70 -7.65 1.22 -6.76
N VAL A 71 -8.38 0.13 -6.96
CA VAL A 71 -7.87 -1.21 -6.64
C VAL A 71 -6.61 -1.55 -7.44
N PRO A 72 -6.57 -1.41 -8.78
CA PRO A 72 -5.33 -1.67 -9.52
C PRO A 72 -4.16 -0.77 -9.09
N TRP A 73 -4.43 0.52 -8.86
CA TRP A 73 -3.40 1.47 -8.43
C TRP A 73 -2.84 1.12 -7.04
N MET A 74 -3.76 0.84 -6.10
CA MET A 74 -3.40 0.49 -4.72
C MET A 74 -2.61 -0.82 -4.64
N PHE A 75 -3.05 -1.86 -5.36
CA PHE A 75 -2.35 -3.14 -5.39
C PHE A 75 -1.02 -3.06 -6.13
N GLY A 76 -0.87 -2.15 -7.09
CA GLY A 76 0.42 -1.83 -7.69
C GLY A 76 1.41 -1.31 -6.66
N ILE A 77 0.96 -0.42 -5.78
CA ILE A 77 1.77 0.09 -4.67
C ILE A 77 2.11 -1.05 -3.70
N ALA A 78 1.12 -1.88 -3.34
CA ALA A 78 1.31 -3.00 -2.42
C ALA A 78 2.32 -4.01 -2.99
N ARG A 79 2.22 -4.34 -4.27
CA ARG A 79 3.16 -5.25 -4.92
C ARG A 79 4.59 -4.71 -4.85
N ASN A 80 4.78 -3.46 -5.20
CA ASN A 80 6.11 -2.84 -5.18
C ASN A 80 6.68 -2.79 -3.77
N ALA A 81 5.86 -2.47 -2.77
CA ALA A 81 6.29 -2.45 -1.37
C ALA A 81 6.73 -3.83 -0.91
N CYS A 82 5.95 -4.88 -1.21
CA CYS A 82 6.27 -6.24 -0.82
C CYS A 82 7.52 -6.76 -1.54
N LEU A 83 7.66 -6.48 -2.84
CA LEU A 83 8.87 -6.88 -3.58
C LEU A 83 10.11 -6.20 -3.02
N GLY A 84 10.01 -4.92 -2.65
CA GLY A 84 11.10 -4.20 -2.01
C GLY A 84 11.50 -4.84 -0.68
N GLN A 85 10.51 -5.23 0.13
CA GLN A 85 10.75 -5.90 1.40
C GLN A 85 11.43 -7.26 1.21
N LEU A 86 10.99 -8.04 0.21
CA LEU A 86 11.58 -9.35 -0.09
C LEU A 86 13.03 -9.21 -0.55
N ARG A 87 13.34 -8.21 -1.36
CA ARG A 87 14.71 -7.92 -1.78
C ARG A 87 15.59 -7.56 -0.59
N LYS A 88 15.08 -6.69 0.28
CA LYS A 88 15.80 -6.29 1.49
C LYS A 88 16.09 -7.49 2.38
N ALA A 89 15.10 -8.35 2.61
CA ALA A 89 15.27 -9.56 3.41
C ALA A 89 16.30 -10.50 2.79
N ALA A 90 16.32 -10.63 1.47
CA ALA A 90 17.30 -11.47 0.75
C ALA A 90 18.71 -10.91 0.92
N VAL A 91 18.88 -9.59 0.80
CA VAL A 91 20.18 -8.94 0.99
C VAL A 91 20.67 -9.12 2.44
N ASP A 92 19.78 -8.97 3.41
CA ASP A 92 20.11 -9.11 4.83
C ASP A 92 20.57 -10.53 5.20
N ARG A 93 20.22 -11.55 4.40
CA ARG A 93 20.69 -12.92 4.58
C ARG A 93 22.09 -13.15 4.02
N LEU A 94 22.62 -12.24 3.22
CA LEU A 94 23.97 -12.36 2.70
C LEU A 94 24.99 -12.13 3.79
N PRO A 95 26.17 -12.79 3.71
CA PRO A 95 27.30 -12.43 4.59
C PRO A 95 27.62 -10.95 4.51
N ALA A 96 28.03 -10.36 5.65
CA ALA A 96 28.31 -8.93 5.73
C ALA A 96 29.26 -8.43 4.64
N ALA A 97 30.24 -9.25 4.24
CA ALA A 97 31.19 -8.91 3.21
C ALA A 97 30.56 -8.70 1.83
N LEU A 98 29.36 -9.28 1.59
CA LEU A 98 28.65 -9.20 0.31
C LEU A 98 27.55 -8.13 0.33
N ARG A 99 27.26 -7.55 1.50
CA ARG A 99 26.29 -6.45 1.64
C ARG A 99 27.04 -5.14 1.52
N SER A 100 26.71 -4.35 0.54
CA SER A 100 27.35 -3.04 0.37
C SER A 100 26.34 -1.91 0.40
#